data_d8f22797c8956375c81fdb694b3f0ff6
#
_entry.id   d8f22797c8956375c81fdb694b3f0ff6
#
_cell.length_a   1.000
_cell.length_b   1.000
_cell.length_c   1.000
_cell.angle_alpha   90.00
_cell.angle_beta   90.00
_cell.angle_gamma   90.00
#
_symmetry.space_group_name_H-M   'P 1'
#
loop_
_entity.id
_entity.type
_entity.pdbx_description
1 polymer ?
#
loop_
_entity_poly.entity_id
_entity_poly.type
_entity_poly.pdbx_seq_one_letter_code
_entity_poly.pdbx_strand_id
1 'polypeptide(L)'
;MRNLSSTLAGMALVTLCACDHDTTGPAKPNAIDGFMSAVIDGAAWTAVSIAADSAAPSSIIIRGSNATHTLVIAIPVDQGPGTQTVGSTTPVFAGLVVGSQSWLASRTQGGAGSITLTTVAPGHIVGTFEFTLAKHDGASPAERRVSAGQFDVKY
;
A
#
# COMPACT_ATOMS: atom_id res chain seq x y z
N MET A 1 -8.66 44.69 -75.91
CA MET A 1 -7.48 45.28 -75.22
C MET A 1 -7.50 44.74 -73.86
N ARG A 2 -6.71 43.71 -73.66
CA ARG A 2 -5.55 43.55 -72.83
C ARG A 2 -5.69 44.18 -71.41
N ASN A 3 -5.79 43.39 -70.40
CA ASN A 3 -4.68 43.36 -69.38
C ASN A 3 -4.77 42.16 -68.50
N LEU A 4 -3.67 41.42 -68.45
CA LEU A 4 -3.32 40.41 -67.45
C LEU A 4 -3.06 41.11 -66.10
N SER A 5 -3.49 40.51 -65.02
CA SER A 5 -2.85 40.74 -63.72
C SER A 5 -2.76 39.44 -62.95
N SER A 6 -1.57 39.10 -62.72
CA SER A 6 -1.05 37.96 -61.97
C SER A 6 -1.36 38.13 -60.49
N THR A 7 -1.92 37.11 -59.84
CA THR A 7 -2.12 37.10 -58.38
C THR A 7 -1.26 36.00 -57.80
N LEU A 8 -0.25 36.40 -57.01
CA LEU A 8 0.66 35.59 -56.24
C LEU A 8 -0.12 34.81 -55.16
N ALA A 9 0.07 33.49 -55.15
CA ALA A 9 -0.39 32.63 -54.07
C ALA A 9 0.59 32.77 -52.89
N GLY A 10 0.12 33.34 -51.79
CA GLY A 10 0.77 33.34 -50.50
C GLY A 10 0.44 32.06 -49.73
N MET A 11 1.36 31.17 -49.62
CA MET A 11 1.28 29.93 -48.83
C MET A 11 1.64 30.27 -47.40
N ALA A 12 0.62 30.43 -46.54
CA ALA A 12 0.85 30.61 -45.11
C ALA A 12 1.09 29.24 -44.45
N LEU A 13 2.30 29.03 -44.04
CA LEU A 13 2.73 27.88 -43.25
C LEU A 13 2.26 28.07 -41.79
N VAL A 14 1.19 27.41 -41.40
CA VAL A 14 0.73 27.38 -40.03
C VAL A 14 1.55 26.32 -39.28
N THR A 15 2.53 26.78 -38.52
CA THR A 15 3.24 25.94 -37.55
C THR A 15 2.33 25.65 -36.35
N LEU A 16 1.75 24.47 -36.29
CA LEU A 16 1.11 23.99 -35.07
C LEU A 16 2.22 23.70 -34.04
N CYS A 17 2.38 24.59 -33.07
CA CYS A 17 3.02 24.25 -31.81
C CYS A 17 2.12 23.23 -31.09
N ALA A 18 2.48 21.95 -31.14
CA ALA A 18 1.99 20.96 -30.21
C ALA A 18 2.59 21.30 -28.85
N CYS A 19 1.84 21.98 -27.99
CA CYS A 19 2.12 21.99 -26.57
C CYS A 19 1.81 20.59 -26.06
N ASP A 20 2.85 19.80 -25.80
CA ASP A 20 2.78 18.66 -24.92
C ASP A 20 2.30 19.19 -23.56
N HIS A 21 1.03 18.98 -23.30
CA HIS A 21 0.44 19.20 -21.98
C HIS A 21 0.89 18.00 -21.15
N ASP A 22 2.03 18.12 -20.49
CA ASP A 22 2.39 17.27 -19.35
C ASP A 22 1.26 17.42 -18.32
N THR A 23 0.24 16.59 -18.45
CA THR A 23 -0.72 16.34 -17.39
C THR A 23 0.02 15.63 -16.26
N THR A 24 0.65 16.40 -15.39
CA THR A 24 0.99 15.95 -14.04
C THR A 24 -0.33 15.77 -13.28
N GLY A 25 -1.07 14.73 -13.68
CA GLY A 25 -2.14 14.20 -12.86
C GLY A 25 -1.54 13.73 -11.52
N PRO A 26 -2.33 13.71 -10.43
CA PRO A 26 -1.86 13.16 -9.17
C PRO A 26 -1.27 11.78 -9.46
N ALA A 27 -0.04 11.55 -8.99
CA ALA A 27 0.70 10.31 -9.21
C ALA A 27 -0.25 9.16 -8.86
N LYS A 28 -0.58 8.34 -9.86
CA LYS A 28 -1.34 7.12 -9.65
C LYS A 28 -0.56 6.33 -8.60
N PRO A 29 -1.17 5.94 -7.46
CA PRO A 29 -0.45 5.11 -6.52
C PRO A 29 0.07 3.92 -7.32
N ASN A 30 1.38 3.70 -7.29
CA ASN A 30 2.01 2.59 -7.96
C ASN A 30 1.25 1.33 -7.54
N ALA A 31 0.59 0.68 -8.47
CA ALA A 31 0.00 -0.63 -8.23
C ALA A 31 1.18 -1.54 -7.93
N ILE A 32 1.39 -1.84 -6.66
CA ILE A 32 2.48 -2.70 -6.21
C ILE A 32 2.13 -4.10 -6.69
N ASP A 33 3.08 -4.71 -7.38
CA ASP A 33 2.98 -6.07 -7.83
C ASP A 33 3.09 -7.00 -6.61
N GLY A 34 2.03 -7.75 -6.31
CA GLY A 34 2.02 -8.64 -5.16
C GLY A 34 0.61 -9.02 -4.69
N PHE A 35 0.56 -9.80 -3.62
CA PHE A 35 -0.69 -10.17 -2.96
C PHE A 35 -0.61 -10.03 -1.44
N MET A 36 -1.77 -9.87 -0.81
CA MET A 36 -1.94 -9.95 0.63
C MET A 36 -3.30 -10.57 0.95
N SER A 37 -3.31 -11.58 1.78
CA SER A 37 -4.53 -12.27 2.21
C SER A 37 -4.45 -12.70 3.67
N ALA A 38 -5.61 -12.93 4.29
CA ALA A 38 -5.73 -13.38 5.67
C ALA A 38 -7.12 -13.99 5.92
N VAL A 39 -7.32 -14.51 7.13
CA VAL A 39 -8.63 -14.80 7.69
C VAL A 39 -8.88 -13.77 8.81
N ILE A 40 -9.91 -12.94 8.67
CA ILE A 40 -10.30 -11.93 9.66
C ILE A 40 -11.58 -12.39 10.34
N ASP A 41 -11.53 -12.63 11.64
CA ASP A 41 -12.65 -13.14 12.45
C ASP A 41 -13.34 -14.38 11.85
N GLY A 42 -12.55 -15.26 11.26
CA GLY A 42 -13.05 -16.49 10.62
C GLY A 42 -13.48 -16.32 9.16
N ALA A 43 -13.53 -15.11 8.62
CA ALA A 43 -13.88 -14.84 7.23
C ALA A 43 -12.62 -14.63 6.36
N ALA A 44 -12.57 -15.27 5.19
CA ALA A 44 -11.48 -15.07 4.24
C ALA A 44 -11.47 -13.61 3.73
N TRP A 45 -10.30 -13.02 3.71
CA TRP A 45 -10.05 -11.66 3.23
C TRP A 45 -8.88 -11.66 2.25
N THR A 46 -9.03 -10.90 1.17
CA THR A 46 -7.96 -10.68 0.18
C THR A 46 -7.94 -9.20 -0.17
N ALA A 47 -6.76 -8.62 -0.23
CA ALA A 47 -6.57 -7.26 -0.68
C ALA A 47 -6.83 -7.14 -2.19
N VAL A 48 -7.55 -6.10 -2.59
CA VAL A 48 -7.75 -5.71 -4.00
C VAL A 48 -6.75 -4.64 -4.40
N SER A 49 -6.26 -3.89 -3.41
CA SER A 49 -5.21 -2.89 -3.59
C SER A 49 -4.15 -3.09 -2.53
N ILE A 50 -2.89 -3.01 -2.94
CA ILE A 50 -1.73 -3.11 -2.04
C ILE A 50 -0.86 -1.89 -2.26
N ALA A 51 -0.32 -1.34 -1.18
CA ALA A 51 0.71 -0.32 -1.18
C ALA A 51 1.81 -0.71 -0.19
N ALA A 52 3.05 -0.47 -0.52
CA ALA A 52 4.16 -0.59 0.42
C ALA A 52 5.07 0.63 0.30
N ASP A 53 5.39 1.18 1.45
CA ASP A 53 6.20 2.38 1.57
C ASP A 53 7.37 2.11 2.53
N SER A 54 8.55 2.57 2.15
CA SER A 54 9.67 2.62 3.09
C SER A 54 9.42 3.72 4.11
N ALA A 55 9.21 3.35 5.36
CA ALA A 55 8.98 4.27 6.46
C ALA A 55 10.20 4.23 7.40
N ALA A 56 10.98 5.29 7.45
CA ALA A 56 12.25 5.37 8.15
C ALA A 56 13.32 4.39 7.58
N PRO A 57 14.60 4.52 7.97
CA PRO A 57 15.69 3.81 7.28
C PRO A 57 15.65 2.27 7.35
N SER A 58 14.81 1.69 8.19
CA SER A 58 14.77 0.24 8.41
C SER A 58 13.38 -0.36 8.60
N SER A 59 12.32 0.31 8.14
CA SER A 59 10.95 -0.20 8.25
C SER A 59 10.21 -0.10 6.94
N ILE A 60 9.34 -1.07 6.68
CA ILE A 60 8.40 -1.08 5.56
C ILE A 60 6.98 -1.10 6.13
N ILE A 61 6.12 -0.27 5.58
CA ILE A 61 4.68 -0.29 5.85
C ILE A 61 3.98 -0.90 4.65
N ILE A 62 3.34 -2.05 4.85
CA ILE A 62 2.48 -2.70 3.86
C ILE A 62 1.03 -2.38 4.22
N ARG A 63 0.27 -1.92 3.25
CA ARG A 63 -1.16 -1.66 3.38
C ARG A 63 -1.91 -2.46 2.32
N GLY A 64 -2.75 -3.39 2.75
CA GLY A 64 -3.69 -4.10 1.89
C GLY A 64 -5.11 -3.63 2.14
N SER A 65 -5.90 -3.37 1.12
CA SER A 65 -7.29 -2.96 1.26
C SER A 65 -8.23 -3.65 0.27
N ASN A 66 -9.47 -3.83 0.69
CA ASN A 66 -10.60 -4.15 -0.17
C ASN A 66 -11.77 -3.20 0.15
N ALA A 67 -12.96 -3.45 -0.37
CA ALA A 67 -14.11 -2.56 -0.21
C ALA A 67 -14.52 -2.31 1.26
N THR A 68 -14.17 -3.21 2.19
CA THR A 68 -14.65 -3.16 3.57
C THR A 68 -13.55 -3.05 4.62
N HIS A 69 -12.36 -3.54 4.35
CA HIS A 69 -11.27 -3.65 5.32
C HIS A 69 -9.97 -3.09 4.76
N THR A 70 -9.23 -2.39 5.60
CA THR A 70 -7.83 -2.04 5.36
C THR A 70 -6.97 -2.64 6.45
N LEU A 71 -6.02 -3.48 6.08
CA LEU A 71 -5.01 -4.05 6.97
C LEU A 71 -3.67 -3.36 6.72
N VAL A 72 -3.04 -2.89 7.79
CA VAL A 72 -1.74 -2.20 7.75
C VAL A 72 -0.77 -2.97 8.63
N ILE A 73 0.42 -3.22 8.13
CA ILE A 73 1.50 -3.89 8.86
C ILE A 73 2.76 -3.04 8.70
N ALA A 74 3.38 -2.66 9.81
CA ALA A 74 4.70 -2.05 9.81
C ALA A 74 5.73 -3.07 10.29
N ILE A 75 6.78 -3.26 9.50
CA ILE A 75 7.77 -4.33 9.65
C ILE A 75 9.16 -3.72 9.69
N PRO A 76 9.96 -3.92 10.74
CA PRO A 76 11.38 -3.66 10.68
C PRO A 76 12.06 -4.69 9.77
N VAL A 77 12.91 -4.22 8.86
CA VAL A 77 13.59 -5.07 7.87
C VAL A 77 15.09 -5.18 8.08
N ASP A 78 15.63 -4.45 9.04
CA ASP A 78 17.05 -4.46 9.43
C ASP A 78 17.51 -5.79 10.03
N GLN A 79 16.58 -6.60 10.54
CA GLN A 79 16.87 -7.90 11.15
C GLN A 79 16.86 -9.07 10.14
N GLY A 80 16.53 -8.80 8.88
CA GLY A 80 16.44 -9.83 7.85
C GLY A 80 15.28 -10.82 8.06
N PRO A 81 15.32 -11.99 7.40
CA PRO A 81 14.33 -13.04 7.58
C PRO A 81 14.26 -13.56 9.02
N GLY A 82 13.07 -13.93 9.48
CA GLY A 82 12.83 -14.41 10.83
C GLY A 82 11.47 -14.02 11.38
N THR A 83 11.18 -14.43 12.62
CA THR A 83 9.93 -14.11 13.30
C THR A 83 10.12 -12.92 14.24
N GLN A 84 9.23 -11.94 14.09
CA GLN A 84 9.18 -10.73 14.91
C GLN A 84 7.81 -10.66 15.59
N THR A 85 7.78 -10.32 16.89
CA THR A 85 6.54 -10.29 17.68
C THR A 85 6.15 -8.88 18.07
N VAL A 86 4.85 -8.62 18.13
CA VAL A 86 4.29 -7.40 18.70
C VAL A 86 4.63 -7.32 20.19
N GLY A 87 5.00 -6.14 20.68
CA GLY A 87 5.31 -5.94 22.09
C GLY A 87 6.74 -6.25 22.49
N SER A 88 7.55 -6.79 21.59
CA SER A 88 9.01 -6.91 21.77
C SER A 88 9.71 -5.56 21.66
N THR A 89 11.02 -5.54 21.75
CA THR A 89 11.83 -4.33 21.51
C THR A 89 11.76 -3.84 20.06
N THR A 90 11.33 -4.70 19.15
CA THR A 90 11.12 -4.38 17.73
C THR A 90 9.79 -3.66 17.51
N PRO A 91 9.76 -2.61 16.72
CA PRO A 91 8.55 -1.82 16.49
C PRO A 91 7.61 -2.48 15.46
N VAL A 92 7.21 -3.73 15.70
CA VAL A 92 6.15 -4.36 14.90
C VAL A 92 4.81 -3.74 15.27
N PHE A 93 4.07 -3.36 14.26
CA PHE A 93 2.75 -2.78 14.37
C PHE A 93 1.82 -3.45 13.37
N ALA A 94 0.58 -3.70 13.79
CA ALA A 94 -0.50 -4.08 12.90
C ALA A 94 -1.75 -3.27 13.21
N GLY A 95 -2.52 -2.92 12.17
CA GLY A 95 -3.76 -2.18 12.29
C GLY A 95 -4.80 -2.68 11.31
N LEU A 96 -6.05 -2.81 11.76
CA LEU A 96 -7.21 -3.11 10.95
C LEU A 96 -8.20 -1.95 11.04
N VAL A 97 -8.64 -1.46 9.90
CA VAL A 97 -9.67 -0.42 9.78
C VAL A 97 -10.88 -0.99 9.06
N VAL A 98 -12.06 -0.78 9.65
CA VAL A 98 -13.37 -1.18 9.10
C VAL A 98 -14.33 -0.01 9.26
N GLY A 99 -14.66 0.65 8.16
CA GLY A 99 -15.40 1.92 8.21
C GLY A 99 -14.64 2.99 8.99
N SER A 100 -15.25 3.51 10.06
CA SER A 100 -14.64 4.50 10.96
C SER A 100 -13.99 3.88 12.21
N GLN A 101 -13.99 2.57 12.35
CA GLN A 101 -13.46 1.87 13.51
C GLN A 101 -12.08 1.30 13.22
N SER A 102 -11.22 1.24 14.24
CA SER A 102 -9.88 0.69 14.14
C SER A 102 -9.51 -0.20 15.32
N TRP A 103 -8.66 -1.18 15.03
CA TRP A 103 -8.07 -2.11 16.00
C TRP A 103 -6.59 -2.18 15.74
N LEU A 104 -5.80 -2.23 16.78
CA LEU A 104 -4.35 -2.14 16.71
C LEU A 104 -3.69 -3.28 17.50
N ALA A 105 -2.55 -3.74 17.01
CA ALA A 105 -1.59 -4.49 17.80
C ALA A 105 -0.27 -3.73 17.78
N SER A 106 0.14 -3.23 18.93
CA SER A 106 1.38 -2.49 19.11
C SER A 106 1.84 -2.55 20.56
N ARG A 107 3.07 -2.16 20.78
CA ARG A 107 3.64 -2.10 22.15
C ARG A 107 2.84 -1.20 23.11
N THR A 108 2.22 -0.15 22.62
CA THR A 108 1.55 0.87 23.45
C THR A 108 0.04 0.71 23.53
N GLN A 109 -0.58 0.13 22.52
CA GLN A 109 -2.03 0.01 22.41
C GLN A 109 -2.58 -1.36 22.84
N GLY A 110 -1.68 -2.30 23.14
CA GLY A 110 -2.07 -3.68 23.38
C GLY A 110 -2.20 -4.49 22.09
N GLY A 111 -2.92 -5.62 22.19
CA GLY A 111 -2.90 -6.62 21.13
C GLY A 111 -1.64 -7.49 21.18
N ALA A 112 -1.60 -8.51 20.34
CA ALA A 112 -0.49 -9.44 20.26
C ALA A 112 -0.38 -10.01 18.85
N GLY A 113 0.71 -10.70 18.56
CA GLY A 113 0.87 -11.39 17.30
C GLY A 113 2.32 -11.43 16.83
N SER A 114 2.49 -11.97 15.64
CA SER A 114 3.81 -12.12 15.03
C SER A 114 3.76 -11.98 13.52
N ILE A 115 4.89 -11.63 12.96
CA ILE A 115 5.19 -11.66 11.53
C ILE A 115 6.41 -12.54 11.35
N THR A 116 6.33 -13.48 10.42
CA THR A 116 7.49 -14.29 10.01
C THR A 116 7.87 -13.90 8.59
N LEU A 117 9.03 -13.29 8.43
CA LEU A 117 9.61 -12.93 7.14
C LEU A 117 10.39 -14.12 6.57
N THR A 118 10.06 -14.51 5.36
CA THR A 118 10.76 -15.57 4.62
C THR A 118 11.73 -15.00 3.59
N THR A 119 11.42 -13.84 3.04
CA THR A 119 12.27 -13.11 2.11
C THR A 119 12.33 -11.63 2.51
N VAL A 120 13.54 -11.10 2.59
CA VAL A 120 13.82 -9.68 2.74
C VAL A 120 14.91 -9.33 1.74
N ALA A 121 14.54 -8.69 0.63
CA ALA A 121 15.45 -8.26 -0.42
C ALA A 121 15.11 -6.82 -0.83
N PRO A 122 16.04 -6.09 -1.43
CA PRO A 122 15.74 -4.78 -1.99
C PRO A 122 14.56 -4.84 -2.94
N GLY A 123 13.49 -4.10 -2.63
CA GLY A 123 12.28 -4.05 -3.44
C GLY A 123 11.36 -5.29 -3.36
N HIS A 124 11.61 -6.25 -2.45
CA HIS A 124 10.80 -7.46 -2.34
C HIS A 124 10.77 -8.01 -0.92
N ILE A 125 9.57 -8.25 -0.39
CA ILE A 125 9.35 -8.81 0.93
C ILE A 125 8.23 -9.86 0.90
N VAL A 126 8.49 -11.01 1.52
CA VAL A 126 7.55 -12.14 1.60
C VAL A 126 7.45 -12.58 3.05
N GLY A 127 6.24 -12.89 3.50
CA GLY A 127 6.04 -13.36 4.86
C GLY A 127 4.63 -13.81 5.17
N THR A 128 4.49 -14.27 6.42
CA THR A 128 3.21 -14.65 7.02
C THR A 128 2.98 -13.86 8.31
N PHE A 129 1.73 -13.76 8.75
CA PHE A 129 1.41 -13.02 9.95
C PHE A 129 0.15 -13.54 10.64
N GLU A 130 0.09 -13.30 11.94
CA GLU A 130 -1.10 -13.49 12.77
C GLU A 130 -1.16 -12.45 13.88
N PHE A 131 -2.36 -11.93 14.17
CA PHE A 131 -2.57 -10.89 15.17
C PHE A 131 -3.87 -11.09 15.94
N THR A 132 -3.84 -10.73 17.22
CA THR A 132 -4.99 -10.33 17.99
C THR A 132 -4.92 -8.83 18.17
N LEU A 133 -5.85 -8.10 17.58
CA LEU A 133 -5.87 -6.65 17.53
C LEU A 133 -6.81 -6.12 18.63
N ALA A 134 -6.32 -5.27 19.50
CA ALA A 134 -7.11 -4.61 20.52
C ALA A 134 -7.87 -3.41 19.94
N LYS A 135 -9.05 -3.13 20.46
CA LYS A 135 -9.84 -1.95 20.05
C LYS A 135 -9.06 -0.66 20.25
N HIS A 136 -9.27 0.26 19.32
CA HIS A 136 -8.81 1.63 19.41
C HIS A 136 -10.02 2.57 19.33
N ASP A 137 -10.01 3.65 20.13
CA ASP A 137 -11.02 4.72 20.12
C ASP A 137 -12.49 4.23 20.14
N GLY A 138 -12.82 3.33 21.07
CA GLY A 138 -14.20 2.91 21.27
C GLY A 138 -14.73 1.91 20.23
N ALA A 139 -13.88 1.35 19.39
CA ALA A 139 -14.28 0.32 18.42
C ALA A 139 -14.95 -0.89 19.09
N SER A 140 -15.82 -1.57 18.36
CA SER A 140 -16.54 -2.78 18.78
C SER A 140 -16.46 -3.82 17.67
N PRO A 141 -16.19 -5.10 17.99
CA PRO A 141 -15.93 -5.70 19.31
C PRO A 141 -14.60 -5.24 19.95
N ALA A 142 -14.35 -5.65 21.20
CA ALA A 142 -13.14 -5.28 21.93
C ALA A 142 -11.85 -5.79 21.28
N GLU A 143 -11.94 -6.91 20.58
CA GLU A 143 -10.81 -7.53 19.88
C GLU A 143 -11.23 -7.99 18.49
N ARG A 144 -10.24 -8.05 17.57
CA ARG A 144 -10.33 -8.66 16.25
C ARG A 144 -9.20 -9.65 16.07
N ARG A 145 -9.47 -10.77 15.43
CA ARG A 145 -8.47 -11.78 15.14
C ARG A 145 -8.13 -11.81 13.65
N VAL A 146 -6.85 -11.76 13.36
CA VAL A 146 -6.29 -11.94 12.01
C VAL A 146 -5.39 -13.18 12.06
N SER A 147 -5.67 -14.18 11.25
CA SER A 147 -4.95 -15.44 11.20
C SER A 147 -4.68 -15.87 9.77
N ALA A 148 -3.80 -16.87 9.59
CA ALA A 148 -3.40 -17.39 8.28
C ALA A 148 -3.05 -16.27 7.28
N GLY A 149 -2.48 -15.18 7.80
CA GLY A 149 -2.05 -14.05 7.01
C GLY A 149 -0.82 -14.38 6.17
N GLN A 150 -0.78 -13.89 4.94
CA GLN A 150 0.36 -14.02 4.05
C GLN A 150 0.46 -12.81 3.11
N PHE A 151 1.67 -12.47 2.75
CA PHE A 151 1.94 -11.43 1.76
C PHE A 151 3.18 -11.77 0.93
N ASP A 152 3.17 -11.31 -0.31
CA ASP A 152 4.29 -11.27 -1.24
C ASP A 152 4.19 -9.93 -1.95
N VAL A 153 5.11 -9.00 -1.68
CA VAL A 153 5.01 -7.60 -2.10
C VAL A 153 6.33 -7.12 -2.66
N LYS A 154 6.27 -6.58 -3.88
CA LYS A 154 7.38 -5.86 -4.52
C LYS A 154 7.13 -4.35 -4.40
N TYR A 155 8.13 -3.56 -4.05
CA TYR A 155 8.01 -2.11 -3.76
C TYR A 155 9.23 -1.32 -4.22
#